data_058f05a89fc1bf486a79f2826b08dbbd
#
_entry.id   058f05a89fc1bf486a79f2826b08dbbd
#
_cell.length_a   1.000
_cell.length_b   1.000
_cell.length_c   1.000
_cell.angle_alpha   90.00
_cell.angle_beta   90.00
_cell.angle_gamma   90.00
#
_symmetry.space_group_name_H-M   'P 1'
#
loop_
_entity.id
_entity.type
_entity.pdbx_description
1 polymer ?
#
loop_
_entity_poly.entity_id
_entity_poly.type
_entity_poly.pdbx_seq_one_letter_code
_entity_poly.pdbx_strand_id
1 'polypeptide(L)'
;MTTATLPTVAAPTDVKKASPAHPIHKLLAERWSPYGFTDQAVSDSDLSSLFEAARWAPSSYNEQPWTYFVATRKTPAEFARLLSCLVEGNQAWAKTAPVLALGVVSHKFAQSGKDNRAAVHDLGLASANLVVEATSRGLAVHQMIGLLPDQARELYRIPAHAEAWTALAIGYKADAAGLPEALCERDLSPRRRKPASEFVFTGSWGQSAAAAGVLR
;
A
#
# COMPACT_ATOMS: atom_id res chain seq x y z
N MET A 1 -20.35 32.59 34.10
CA MET A 1 -20.12 31.13 33.95
C MET A 1 -19.62 30.91 32.53
N THR A 2 -18.30 30.77 32.38
CA THR A 2 -17.66 30.61 31.06
C THR A 2 -17.68 29.11 30.74
N THR A 3 -18.51 28.69 29.80
CA THR A 3 -18.54 27.32 29.30
C THR A 3 -17.25 27.07 28.50
N ALA A 4 -16.33 26.30 29.09
CA ALA A 4 -15.16 25.78 28.41
C ALA A 4 -15.62 24.82 27.32
N THR A 5 -15.47 25.22 26.06
CA THR A 5 -15.66 24.33 24.89
C THR A 5 -14.56 23.29 24.91
N LEU A 6 -14.94 22.03 25.14
CA LEU A 6 -13.99 20.90 25.00
C LEU A 6 -13.44 20.89 23.57
N PRO A 7 -12.15 20.63 23.36
CA PRO A 7 -11.59 20.55 22.03
C PRO A 7 -12.26 19.40 21.28
N THR A 8 -12.83 19.70 20.13
CA THR A 8 -13.38 18.69 19.21
C THR A 8 -12.25 17.76 18.78
N VAL A 9 -12.28 16.51 19.19
CA VAL A 9 -11.33 15.52 18.71
C VAL A 9 -11.56 15.35 17.21
N ALA A 10 -10.56 15.70 16.42
CA ALA A 10 -10.63 15.56 14.97
C ALA A 10 -10.91 14.10 14.57
N ALA A 11 -11.77 13.88 13.58
CA ALA A 11 -12.04 12.53 13.09
C ALA A 11 -10.73 11.87 12.61
N PRO A 12 -10.57 10.54 12.78
CA PRO A 12 -9.32 9.82 12.39
C PRO A 12 -8.86 10.11 10.97
N THR A 13 -9.78 10.34 10.05
CA THR A 13 -9.51 10.70 8.66
C THR A 13 -8.82 12.06 8.53
N ASP A 14 -9.12 13.03 9.39
CA ASP A 14 -8.54 14.36 9.32
C ASP A 14 -7.09 14.37 9.85
N VAL A 15 -6.80 13.59 10.89
CA VAL A 15 -5.45 13.42 11.43
C VAL A 15 -4.51 12.80 10.40
N LYS A 16 -5.03 11.88 9.57
CA LYS A 16 -4.25 11.19 8.51
C LYS A 16 -4.15 11.97 7.21
N LYS A 17 -4.91 13.02 7.02
CA LYS A 17 -4.78 13.87 5.83
C LYS A 17 -3.39 14.51 5.79
N ALA A 18 -2.74 14.45 4.63
CA ALA A 18 -1.44 15.08 4.49
C ALA A 18 -1.54 16.60 4.66
N SER A 19 -0.54 17.19 5.31
CA SER A 19 -0.30 18.64 5.30
C SER A 19 0.93 18.91 4.43
N PRO A 20 0.79 18.97 3.08
CA PRO A 20 1.90 19.14 2.18
C PRO A 20 2.40 20.59 2.16
N ALA A 21 3.71 20.78 1.98
CA ALA A 21 4.32 22.11 1.82
C ALA A 21 3.93 22.78 0.48
N HIS A 22 3.58 21.98 -0.52
CA HIS A 22 3.12 22.44 -1.84
C HIS A 22 1.84 21.69 -2.23
N PRO A 23 0.95 22.29 -3.05
CA PRO A 23 -0.28 21.63 -3.47
C PRO A 23 0.00 20.29 -4.17
N ILE A 24 -0.72 19.23 -3.75
CA ILE A 24 -0.72 17.92 -4.40
C ILE A 24 -2.15 17.47 -4.67
N HIS A 25 -2.32 16.48 -5.54
CA HIS A 25 -3.63 15.94 -5.84
C HIS A 25 -4.32 15.39 -4.58
N LYS A 26 -5.63 15.63 -4.45
CA LYS A 26 -6.45 15.25 -3.29
C LYS A 26 -6.28 13.77 -2.91
N LEU A 27 -6.27 12.85 -3.87
CA LEU A 27 -6.11 11.43 -3.62
C LEU A 27 -4.79 11.09 -2.91
N LEU A 28 -3.69 11.78 -3.25
CA LEU A 28 -2.40 11.60 -2.58
C LEU A 28 -2.42 12.16 -1.15
N ALA A 29 -3.13 13.28 -0.95
CA ALA A 29 -3.27 13.88 0.37
C ALA A 29 -4.12 13.02 1.32
N GLU A 30 -5.17 12.39 0.82
CA GLU A 30 -6.14 11.61 1.62
C GLU A 30 -5.75 10.15 1.80
N ARG A 31 -4.95 9.59 0.88
CA ARG A 31 -4.50 8.21 0.94
C ARG A 31 -3.62 7.93 2.17
N TRP A 32 -3.95 6.93 2.95
CA TRP A 32 -3.09 6.38 4.01
C TRP A 32 -3.33 4.88 4.19
N SER A 33 -2.53 4.21 5.01
CA SER A 33 -2.53 2.76 5.21
C SER A 33 -3.08 2.43 6.60
N PRO A 34 -4.39 2.14 6.76
CA PRO A 34 -5.00 1.82 8.05
C PRO A 34 -4.60 0.41 8.51
N TYR A 35 -4.61 0.21 9.83
CA TYR A 35 -4.50 -1.12 10.43
C TYR A 35 -5.86 -1.79 10.66
N GLY A 36 -6.95 -1.02 10.64
CA GLY A 36 -8.30 -1.52 10.82
C GLY A 36 -9.12 -1.48 9.55
N PHE A 37 -9.83 -2.57 9.28
CA PHE A 37 -10.78 -2.67 8.18
C PHE A 37 -12.14 -3.13 8.71
N THR A 38 -13.22 -2.65 8.07
CA THR A 38 -14.56 -3.16 8.33
C THR A 38 -14.73 -4.51 7.64
N ASP A 39 -15.75 -5.25 8.01
CA ASP A 39 -16.14 -6.52 7.38
C ASP A 39 -16.97 -6.33 6.10
N GLN A 40 -17.21 -5.07 5.71
CA GLN A 40 -17.89 -4.75 4.45
C GLN A 40 -17.13 -5.34 3.27
N ALA A 41 -17.81 -6.17 2.48
CA ALA A 41 -17.23 -6.77 1.29
C ALA A 41 -16.87 -5.72 0.24
N VAL A 42 -15.72 -5.87 -0.41
CA VAL A 42 -15.37 -5.12 -1.60
C VAL A 42 -16.08 -5.75 -2.79
N SER A 43 -16.69 -4.93 -3.65
CA SER A 43 -17.40 -5.41 -4.83
C SER A 43 -16.42 -6.00 -5.86
N ASP A 44 -16.89 -6.97 -6.64
CA ASP A 44 -16.08 -7.57 -7.71
C ASP A 44 -15.73 -6.52 -8.78
N SER A 45 -16.63 -5.55 -9.02
CA SER A 45 -16.40 -4.41 -9.91
C SER A 45 -15.28 -3.50 -9.40
N ASP A 46 -15.27 -3.17 -8.09
CA ASP A 46 -14.19 -2.38 -7.50
C ASP A 46 -12.86 -3.12 -7.60
N LEU A 47 -12.82 -4.40 -7.23
CA LEU A 47 -11.59 -5.20 -7.36
C LEU A 47 -11.07 -5.23 -8.79
N SER A 48 -11.95 -5.43 -9.77
CA SER A 48 -11.58 -5.40 -11.19
C SER A 48 -10.95 -4.06 -11.58
N SER A 49 -11.52 -2.95 -11.11
CA SER A 49 -10.98 -1.61 -11.39
C SER A 49 -9.64 -1.36 -10.72
N LEU A 50 -9.42 -1.88 -9.51
CA LEU A 50 -8.12 -1.76 -8.83
C LEU A 50 -7.01 -2.45 -9.61
N PHE A 51 -7.25 -3.68 -10.08
CA PHE A 51 -6.26 -4.41 -10.87
C PHE A 51 -6.13 -3.87 -12.30
N GLU A 52 -7.19 -3.30 -12.86
CA GLU A 52 -7.11 -2.56 -14.12
C GLU A 52 -6.20 -1.34 -13.97
N ALA A 53 -6.32 -0.56 -12.90
CA ALA A 53 -5.39 0.55 -12.63
C ALA A 53 -3.93 0.08 -12.48
N ALA A 54 -3.70 -1.04 -11.80
CA ALA A 54 -2.38 -1.65 -11.72
C ALA A 54 -1.83 -2.03 -13.11
N ARG A 55 -2.66 -2.60 -13.98
CA ARG A 55 -2.31 -3.00 -15.35
C ARG A 55 -1.81 -1.84 -16.21
N TRP A 56 -2.28 -0.61 -15.96
CA TRP A 56 -1.88 0.59 -16.69
C TRP A 56 -0.64 1.29 -16.13
N ALA A 57 0.07 0.67 -15.19
CA ALA A 57 1.34 1.21 -14.74
C ALA A 57 2.40 1.11 -15.85
N PRO A 58 3.31 2.09 -15.95
CA PRO A 58 4.47 1.95 -16.82
C PRO A 58 5.42 0.87 -16.30
N SER A 59 6.19 0.26 -17.19
CA SER A 59 7.25 -0.68 -16.83
C SER A 59 8.40 -0.60 -17.81
N SER A 60 9.58 -1.03 -17.39
CA SER A 60 10.76 -1.11 -18.24
C SER A 60 10.49 -2.02 -19.44
N TYR A 61 10.66 -1.48 -20.65
CA TYR A 61 10.35 -2.16 -21.93
C TYR A 61 8.92 -2.71 -22.03
N ASN A 62 7.99 -2.16 -21.26
CA ASN A 62 6.61 -2.67 -21.14
C ASN A 62 6.54 -4.15 -20.73
N GLU A 63 7.48 -4.59 -19.90
CA GLU A 63 7.60 -5.99 -19.47
C GLU A 63 6.47 -6.43 -18.55
N GLN A 64 5.89 -5.50 -17.76
CA GLN A 64 4.78 -5.78 -16.84
C GLN A 64 5.08 -6.96 -15.91
N PRO A 65 6.18 -6.91 -15.13
CA PRO A 65 6.74 -8.06 -14.42
C PRO A 65 5.95 -8.46 -13.16
N TRP A 66 4.80 -7.87 -12.94
CA TRP A 66 3.96 -8.10 -11.76
C TRP A 66 2.92 -9.20 -11.97
N THR A 67 2.67 -9.94 -10.92
CA THR A 67 1.57 -10.90 -10.80
C THR A 67 0.92 -10.71 -9.43
N TYR A 68 -0.40 -10.82 -9.33
CA TYR A 68 -1.10 -10.75 -8.07
C TYR A 68 -1.92 -12.00 -7.81
N PHE A 69 -1.72 -12.64 -6.65
CA PHE A 69 -2.66 -13.59 -6.09
C PHE A 69 -3.64 -12.83 -5.21
N VAL A 70 -4.92 -13.11 -5.32
CA VAL A 70 -5.98 -12.38 -4.61
C VAL A 70 -6.88 -13.36 -3.88
N ALA A 71 -7.15 -13.08 -2.61
CA ALA A 71 -8.07 -13.85 -1.80
C ALA A 71 -9.07 -12.92 -1.11
N THR A 72 -10.33 -13.33 -1.08
CA THR A 72 -11.41 -12.61 -0.42
C THR A 72 -12.00 -13.47 0.69
N ARG A 73 -12.69 -12.86 1.65
CA ARG A 73 -13.43 -13.61 2.68
C ARG A 73 -14.57 -14.48 2.12
N LYS A 74 -14.97 -14.28 0.85
CA LYS A 74 -15.90 -15.18 0.16
C LYS A 74 -15.32 -16.59 -0.03
N THR A 75 -13.99 -16.72 -0.03
CA THR A 75 -13.24 -17.99 -0.14
C THR A 75 -12.33 -18.17 1.08
N PRO A 76 -12.86 -18.58 2.25
CA PRO A 76 -12.13 -18.57 3.53
C PRO A 76 -10.82 -19.39 3.50
N ALA A 77 -10.79 -20.51 2.78
CA ALA A 77 -9.61 -21.36 2.68
C ALA A 77 -8.46 -20.63 1.94
N GLU A 78 -8.75 -19.97 0.82
CA GLU A 78 -7.75 -19.18 0.08
C GLU A 78 -7.34 -17.92 0.85
N PHE A 79 -8.27 -17.28 1.56
CA PHE A 79 -7.96 -16.16 2.43
C PHE A 79 -7.00 -16.57 3.55
N ALA A 80 -7.27 -17.67 4.25
CA ALA A 80 -6.39 -18.21 5.28
C ALA A 80 -5.02 -18.61 4.73
N ARG A 81 -4.98 -19.20 3.54
CA ARG A 81 -3.76 -19.58 2.82
C ARG A 81 -2.90 -18.35 2.50
N LEU A 82 -3.48 -17.28 1.98
CA LEU A 82 -2.74 -16.04 1.70
C LEU A 82 -2.30 -15.36 3.00
N LEU A 83 -3.18 -15.29 3.99
CA LEU A 83 -2.86 -14.73 5.30
C LEU A 83 -1.66 -15.44 5.95
N SER A 84 -1.55 -16.75 5.81
CA SER A 84 -0.41 -17.51 6.34
C SER A 84 0.93 -17.13 5.71
N CYS A 85 0.94 -16.54 4.52
CA CYS A 85 2.16 -16.02 3.89
C CYS A 85 2.70 -14.73 4.53
N LEU A 86 1.98 -14.13 5.48
CA LEU A 86 2.42 -12.94 6.19
C LEU A 86 3.15 -13.32 7.47
N VAL A 87 4.07 -12.45 7.93
CA VAL A 87 4.63 -12.59 9.28
C VAL A 87 3.53 -12.39 10.34
N GLU A 88 3.68 -13.02 11.50
CA GLU A 88 2.67 -13.05 12.57
C GLU A 88 2.15 -11.66 12.94
N GLY A 89 3.06 -10.67 13.07
CA GLY A 89 2.68 -9.29 13.38
C GLY A 89 1.76 -8.65 12.34
N ASN A 90 1.84 -9.06 11.07
CA ASN A 90 0.93 -8.60 10.02
C ASN A 90 -0.36 -9.44 9.99
N GLN A 91 -0.30 -10.75 10.23
CA GLN A 91 -1.49 -11.59 10.32
C GLN A 91 -2.46 -11.09 11.39
N ALA A 92 -1.94 -10.60 12.51
CA ALA A 92 -2.74 -10.16 13.66
C ALA A 92 -3.80 -9.10 13.30
N TRP A 93 -3.50 -8.21 12.39
CA TRP A 93 -4.40 -7.13 11.96
C TRP A 93 -4.93 -7.31 10.53
N ALA A 94 -4.12 -7.83 9.59
CA ALA A 94 -4.52 -7.99 8.19
C ALA A 94 -5.70 -8.97 8.02
N LYS A 95 -5.90 -9.89 8.97
CA LYS A 95 -7.07 -10.77 9.02
C LYS A 95 -8.42 -10.02 9.09
N THR A 96 -8.43 -8.73 9.45
CA THR A 96 -9.65 -7.91 9.49
C THR A 96 -10.03 -7.41 8.09
N ALA A 97 -9.11 -7.35 7.14
CA ALA A 97 -9.40 -6.90 5.79
C ALA A 97 -10.33 -7.90 5.04
N PRO A 98 -11.29 -7.41 4.23
CA PRO A 98 -12.13 -8.27 3.41
C PRO A 98 -11.39 -8.90 2.24
N VAL A 99 -10.26 -8.32 1.80
CA VAL A 99 -9.44 -8.78 0.69
C VAL A 99 -7.97 -8.71 1.04
N LEU A 100 -7.23 -9.76 0.70
CA LEU A 100 -5.77 -9.79 0.69
C LEU A 100 -5.28 -10.01 -0.74
N ALA A 101 -4.18 -9.37 -1.10
CA ALA A 101 -3.46 -9.67 -2.32
C ALA A 101 -1.97 -9.84 -2.03
N LEU A 102 -1.33 -10.73 -2.79
CA LEU A 102 0.10 -10.98 -2.75
C LEU A 102 0.70 -10.55 -4.10
N GLY A 103 1.54 -9.54 -4.10
CA GLY A 103 2.27 -9.06 -5.26
C GLY A 103 3.56 -9.83 -5.44
N VAL A 104 3.68 -10.46 -6.59
CA VAL A 104 4.82 -11.27 -7.01
C VAL A 104 5.51 -10.57 -8.18
N VAL A 105 6.82 -10.59 -8.20
CA VAL A 105 7.63 -9.97 -9.25
C VAL A 105 8.46 -11.02 -9.99
N SER A 106 8.52 -10.93 -11.33
CA SER A 106 9.45 -11.70 -12.15
C SER A 106 10.77 -10.95 -12.29
N HIS A 107 11.87 -11.54 -11.85
CA HIS A 107 13.21 -10.95 -11.96
C HIS A 107 13.87 -11.16 -13.33
N LYS A 108 13.15 -11.72 -14.29
CA LYS A 108 13.63 -11.96 -15.66
C LYS A 108 12.72 -11.34 -16.68
N PHE A 109 13.33 -10.82 -17.76
CA PHE A 109 12.59 -10.45 -18.97
C PHE A 109 12.07 -11.70 -19.67
N ALA A 110 10.78 -11.76 -20.00
CA ALA A 110 10.14 -12.94 -20.59
C ALA A 110 10.77 -13.33 -21.94
N GLN A 111 11.08 -12.35 -22.79
CA GLN A 111 11.63 -12.61 -24.11
C GLN A 111 13.09 -13.06 -24.10
N SER A 112 13.93 -12.48 -23.23
CA SER A 112 15.39 -12.68 -23.29
C SER A 112 15.93 -13.56 -22.18
N GLY A 113 15.16 -13.81 -21.13
CA GLY A 113 15.62 -14.50 -19.92
C GLY A 113 16.68 -13.74 -19.11
N LYS A 114 17.06 -12.52 -19.52
CA LYS A 114 18.03 -11.68 -18.82
C LYS A 114 17.41 -11.10 -17.54
N ASP A 115 18.27 -10.70 -16.60
CA ASP A 115 17.84 -10.07 -15.35
C ASP A 115 17.12 -8.75 -15.60
N ASN A 116 15.91 -8.63 -15.03
CA ASN A 116 15.14 -7.39 -15.02
C ASN A 116 15.38 -6.63 -13.71
N ARG A 117 16.32 -5.71 -13.72
CA ARG A 117 16.66 -4.89 -12.55
C ARG A 117 15.55 -3.88 -12.18
N ALA A 118 14.64 -3.59 -13.10
CA ALA A 118 13.51 -2.68 -12.86
C ALA A 118 12.29 -3.39 -12.22
N ALA A 119 12.29 -4.72 -12.15
CA ALA A 119 11.10 -5.50 -11.80
C ALA A 119 10.41 -5.07 -10.50
N VAL A 120 11.17 -4.86 -9.43
CA VAL A 120 10.62 -4.41 -8.12
C VAL A 120 10.09 -2.98 -8.19
N HIS A 121 10.81 -2.10 -8.91
CA HIS A 121 10.34 -0.73 -9.16
C HIS A 121 9.00 -0.73 -9.90
N ASP A 122 8.87 -1.53 -10.94
CA ASP A 122 7.68 -1.62 -11.78
C ASP A 122 6.48 -2.20 -11.01
N LEU A 123 6.69 -3.23 -10.16
CA LEU A 123 5.67 -3.73 -9.23
C LEU A 123 5.21 -2.63 -8.26
N GLY A 124 6.15 -1.79 -7.79
CA GLY A 124 5.83 -0.64 -6.94
C GLY A 124 4.92 0.38 -7.64
N LEU A 125 5.16 0.65 -8.94
CA LEU A 125 4.32 1.54 -9.76
C LEU A 125 2.92 0.95 -9.96
N ALA A 126 2.81 -0.35 -10.27
CA ALA A 126 1.52 -1.03 -10.42
C ALA A 126 0.72 -1.00 -9.11
N SER A 127 1.38 -1.29 -7.98
CA SER A 127 0.75 -1.21 -6.66
C SER A 127 0.35 0.22 -6.29
N ALA A 128 1.13 1.24 -6.69
CA ALA A 128 0.81 2.64 -6.46
C ALA A 128 -0.46 3.07 -7.22
N ASN A 129 -0.59 2.70 -8.51
CA ASN A 129 -1.80 2.96 -9.30
C ASN A 129 -3.03 2.31 -8.65
N LEU A 130 -2.93 1.04 -8.24
CA LEU A 130 -3.99 0.33 -7.52
C LEU A 130 -4.42 1.09 -6.25
N VAL A 131 -3.46 1.59 -5.47
CA VAL A 131 -3.73 2.31 -4.23
C VAL A 131 -4.42 3.65 -4.48
N VAL A 132 -4.05 4.37 -5.54
CA VAL A 132 -4.70 5.64 -5.92
C VAL A 132 -6.14 5.38 -6.37
N GLU A 133 -6.36 4.36 -7.18
CA GLU A 133 -7.71 3.95 -7.64
C GLU A 133 -8.57 3.51 -6.44
N ALA A 134 -8.03 2.73 -5.50
CA ALA A 134 -8.74 2.35 -4.28
C ALA A 134 -9.18 3.60 -3.48
N THR A 135 -8.29 4.58 -3.34
CA THR A 135 -8.61 5.83 -2.62
C THR A 135 -9.74 6.59 -3.31
N SER A 136 -9.79 6.63 -4.63
CA SER A 136 -10.86 7.30 -5.39
C SER A 136 -12.24 6.67 -5.17
N ARG A 137 -12.25 5.37 -4.84
CA ARG A 137 -13.46 4.57 -4.56
C ARG A 137 -13.81 4.50 -3.07
N GLY A 138 -13.15 5.28 -2.21
CA GLY A 138 -13.36 5.23 -0.76
C GLY A 138 -12.77 4.01 -0.06
N LEU A 139 -12.04 3.17 -0.80
CA LEU A 139 -11.31 2.04 -0.27
C LEU A 139 -9.95 2.48 0.29
N ALA A 140 -9.38 1.66 1.15
CA ALA A 140 -8.02 1.81 1.63
C ALA A 140 -7.20 0.56 1.32
N VAL A 141 -5.90 0.78 1.14
CA VAL A 141 -4.93 -0.30 0.93
C VAL A 141 -3.75 -0.09 1.87
N HIS A 142 -3.42 -1.13 2.63
CA HIS A 142 -2.19 -1.19 3.41
C HIS A 142 -1.23 -2.16 2.75
N GLN A 143 -0.14 -1.62 2.19
CA GLN A 143 0.94 -2.42 1.62
C GLN A 143 1.94 -2.81 2.70
N MET A 144 2.47 -4.03 2.65
CA MET A 144 3.41 -4.57 3.61
C MET A 144 4.46 -5.47 2.94
N ILE A 145 5.68 -5.42 3.46
CA ILE A 145 6.79 -6.31 3.06
C ILE A 145 7.09 -7.36 4.14
N GLY A 146 6.38 -7.34 5.25
CA GLY A 146 6.45 -8.38 6.28
C GLY A 146 5.69 -9.62 5.83
N LEU A 147 6.30 -10.41 4.96
CA LEU A 147 5.77 -11.65 4.41
C LEU A 147 6.84 -12.75 4.46
N LEU A 148 6.47 -13.98 4.17
CA LEU A 148 7.28 -15.18 4.16
C LEU A 148 7.44 -15.67 2.71
N PRO A 149 8.44 -15.18 1.94
CA PRO A 149 8.54 -15.44 0.51
C PRO A 149 8.67 -16.91 0.16
N ASP A 150 9.43 -17.69 0.95
CA ASP A 150 9.61 -19.14 0.72
C ASP A 150 8.31 -19.90 0.93
N GLN A 151 7.54 -19.57 1.98
CA GLN A 151 6.22 -20.15 2.20
C GLN A 151 5.25 -19.79 1.08
N ALA A 152 5.25 -18.52 0.63
CA ALA A 152 4.46 -18.10 -0.52
C ALA A 152 4.84 -18.86 -1.78
N ARG A 153 6.15 -19.06 -2.01
CA ARG A 153 6.66 -19.83 -3.14
C ARG A 153 6.12 -21.26 -3.14
N GLU A 154 6.19 -21.94 -2.00
CA GLU A 154 5.70 -23.30 -1.85
C GLU A 154 4.19 -23.39 -2.09
N LEU A 155 3.41 -22.57 -1.36
CA LEU A 155 1.95 -22.59 -1.40
C LEU A 155 1.39 -22.23 -2.78
N TYR A 156 1.97 -21.23 -3.45
CA TYR A 156 1.49 -20.72 -4.74
C TYR A 156 2.30 -21.22 -5.94
N ARG A 157 3.28 -22.12 -5.71
CA ARG A 157 4.16 -22.68 -6.76
C ARG A 157 4.82 -21.60 -7.59
N ILE A 158 5.30 -20.54 -6.92
CA ILE A 158 5.95 -19.42 -7.58
C ILE A 158 7.28 -19.91 -8.18
N PRO A 159 7.52 -19.72 -9.50
CA PRO A 159 8.72 -20.21 -10.14
C PRO A 159 9.99 -19.54 -9.58
N ALA A 160 11.15 -20.21 -9.78
CA ALA A 160 12.43 -19.76 -9.20
C ALA A 160 12.87 -18.35 -9.66
N HIS A 161 12.43 -17.90 -10.85
CA HIS A 161 12.74 -16.57 -11.38
C HIS A 161 11.80 -15.47 -10.86
N ALA A 162 10.82 -15.82 -10.05
CA ALA A 162 9.86 -14.86 -9.47
C ALA A 162 9.84 -14.97 -7.95
N GLU A 163 9.41 -13.90 -7.29
CA GLU A 163 9.40 -13.79 -5.84
C GLU A 163 8.18 -13.01 -5.35
N ALA A 164 7.58 -13.45 -4.23
CA ALA A 164 6.59 -12.67 -3.51
C ALA A 164 7.29 -11.50 -2.82
N TRP A 165 6.90 -10.28 -3.17
CA TRP A 165 7.60 -9.06 -2.74
C TRP A 165 6.78 -8.16 -1.82
N THR A 166 5.49 -8.08 -2.02
CA THR A 166 4.59 -7.25 -1.23
C THR A 166 3.26 -7.94 -1.00
N ALA A 167 2.61 -7.63 0.10
CA ALA A 167 1.22 -8.01 0.30
C ALA A 167 0.37 -6.75 0.50
N LEU A 168 -0.91 -6.83 0.18
CA LEU A 168 -1.87 -5.74 0.26
C LEU A 168 -3.08 -6.21 1.04
N ALA A 169 -3.45 -5.46 2.10
CA ALA A 169 -4.74 -5.57 2.75
C ALA A 169 -5.65 -4.48 2.17
N ILE A 170 -6.81 -4.85 1.65
CA ILE A 170 -7.71 -3.97 0.89
C ILE A 170 -9.10 -4.03 1.49
N GLY A 171 -9.73 -2.88 1.71
CA GLY A 171 -11.08 -2.80 2.25
C GLY A 171 -11.49 -1.38 2.66
N TYR A 172 -12.59 -1.26 3.37
CA TYR A 172 -13.05 -0.01 3.95
C TYR A 172 -12.44 0.18 5.34
N LYS A 173 -12.01 1.40 5.64
CA LYS A 173 -11.38 1.75 6.93
C LYS A 173 -12.37 1.53 8.09
N ALA A 174 -11.93 0.83 9.14
CA ALA A 174 -12.66 0.78 10.40
C ALA A 174 -12.40 2.02 11.26
N ASP A 175 -13.23 2.21 12.27
CA ASP A 175 -12.96 3.19 13.32
C ASP A 175 -11.75 2.72 14.15
N ALA A 176 -10.80 3.62 14.35
CA ALA A 176 -9.60 3.34 15.14
C ALA A 176 -9.93 2.97 16.59
N ALA A 177 -11.03 3.48 17.16
CA ALA A 177 -11.46 3.18 18.52
C ALA A 177 -11.75 1.69 18.77
N GLY A 178 -12.04 0.91 17.73
CA GLY A 178 -12.24 -0.54 17.78
C GLY A 178 -10.96 -1.37 17.70
N LEU A 179 -9.79 -0.76 17.54
CA LEU A 179 -8.51 -1.44 17.39
C LEU A 179 -7.81 -1.66 18.75
N PRO A 180 -6.92 -2.67 18.85
CA PRO A 180 -5.98 -2.76 19.94
C PRO A 180 -5.19 -1.44 20.12
N GLU A 181 -4.92 -1.05 21.36
CA GLU A 181 -4.34 0.26 21.73
C GLU A 181 -3.17 0.68 20.84
N ALA A 182 -2.17 -0.17 20.66
CA ALA A 182 -0.99 0.12 19.85
C ALA A 182 -1.30 0.37 18.36
N LEU A 183 -2.35 -0.23 17.82
CA LEU A 183 -2.80 -0.01 16.44
C LEU A 183 -3.69 1.23 16.33
N CYS A 184 -4.52 1.47 17.35
CA CYS A 184 -5.31 2.70 17.49
C CYS A 184 -4.39 3.93 17.51
N GLU A 185 -3.35 3.94 18.34
CA GLU A 185 -2.36 5.02 18.40
C GLU A 185 -1.70 5.27 17.03
N ARG A 186 -1.32 4.21 16.32
CA ARG A 186 -0.77 4.33 14.97
C ARG A 186 -1.76 4.94 13.98
N ASP A 187 -3.01 4.53 14.02
CA ASP A 187 -4.05 5.06 13.14
C ASP A 187 -4.48 6.49 13.49
N LEU A 188 -4.30 6.93 14.73
CA LEU A 188 -4.55 8.30 15.18
C LEU A 188 -3.32 9.22 15.09
N SER A 189 -2.12 8.69 14.83
CA SER A 189 -0.91 9.51 14.68
C SER A 189 -0.86 10.24 13.33
N PRO A 190 -0.45 11.52 13.28
CA PRO A 190 -0.30 12.27 12.02
C PRO A 190 0.76 11.62 11.10
N ARG A 191 0.53 11.73 9.80
CA ARG A 191 1.54 11.32 8.82
C ARG A 191 2.69 12.33 8.80
N ARG A 192 3.92 11.83 8.79
CA ARG A 192 5.11 12.66 8.65
C ARG A 192 5.88 12.25 7.40
N ARG A 193 6.53 13.22 6.77
CA ARG A 193 7.45 13.02 5.64
C ARG A 193 8.67 13.90 5.83
N LYS A 194 9.78 13.44 5.29
CA LYS A 194 10.99 14.25 5.16
C LYS A 194 10.72 15.45 4.28
N PRO A 195 11.30 16.63 4.57
CA PRO A 195 11.23 17.76 3.66
C PRO A 195 11.99 17.47 2.36
N ALA A 196 11.62 18.14 1.27
CA ALA A 196 12.24 17.92 -0.04
C ALA A 196 13.77 18.12 -0.02
N SER A 197 14.28 18.99 0.85
CA SER A 197 15.71 19.23 1.06
C SER A 197 16.53 18.00 1.47
N GLU A 198 15.90 16.96 2.01
CA GLU A 198 16.56 15.72 2.44
C GLU A 198 16.59 14.62 1.38
N PHE A 199 15.88 14.77 0.24
CA PHE A 199 15.80 13.74 -0.79
C PHE A 199 15.78 14.26 -2.23
N VAL A 200 15.73 15.59 -2.42
CA VAL A 200 15.87 16.21 -3.74
C VAL A 200 17.16 17.00 -3.78
N PHE A 201 18.13 16.46 -4.49
CA PHE A 201 19.48 17.02 -4.58
C PHE A 201 19.82 17.50 -5.98
N THR A 202 20.82 18.40 -6.08
CA THR A 202 21.45 18.83 -7.32
C THR A 202 22.96 18.82 -7.19
N GLY A 203 23.68 18.56 -8.25
CA GLY A 203 25.14 18.53 -8.25
C GLY A 203 25.72 17.27 -7.61
N SER A 204 25.61 17.12 -6.29
CA SER A 204 26.13 15.98 -5.54
C SER A 204 25.17 15.47 -4.48
N TRP A 205 25.39 14.26 -3.99
CA TRP A 205 24.61 13.69 -2.90
C TRP A 205 24.66 14.59 -1.66
N GLY A 206 23.50 14.91 -1.10
CA GLY A 206 23.35 15.78 0.07
C GLY A 206 23.27 17.28 -0.24
N GLN A 207 23.53 17.72 -1.47
CA GLN A 207 23.36 19.12 -1.87
C GLN A 207 21.89 19.41 -2.23
N SER A 208 21.16 20.03 -1.31
CA SER A 208 19.73 20.31 -1.48
C SER A 208 19.44 21.17 -2.71
N ALA A 209 18.53 20.73 -3.56
CA ALA A 209 18.08 21.47 -4.72
C ALA A 209 17.33 22.76 -4.33
N ALA A 210 16.66 22.80 -3.18
CA ALA A 210 16.02 24.00 -2.66
C ALA A 210 17.05 25.03 -2.20
N ALA A 211 18.13 24.58 -1.50
CA ALA A 211 19.21 25.46 -1.10
C ALA A 211 20.00 26.04 -2.29
N ALA A 212 20.03 25.32 -3.41
CA ALA A 212 20.64 25.79 -4.68
C ALA A 212 19.65 26.61 -5.55
N GLY A 213 18.43 26.92 -5.09
CA GLY A 213 17.46 27.69 -5.82
C GLY A 213 16.77 26.96 -7.00
N VAL A 214 16.94 25.64 -7.11
CA VAL A 214 16.32 24.80 -8.16
C VAL A 214 14.85 24.50 -7.82
N LEU A 215 14.53 24.41 -6.53
CA LEU A 215 13.17 24.27 -6.02
C LEU A 215 12.82 25.47 -5.14
N ARG A 216 11.55 25.88 -5.14
CA ARG A 216 11.02 26.95 -4.28
C ARG A 216 9.97 26.40 -3.34
#